data_98534bc1832fbab161e3e367837dac92
#
_entry.id   98534bc1832fbab161e3e367837dac92
#
_cell.length_a   1.000
_cell.length_b   1.000
_cell.length_c   1.000
_cell.angle_alpha   90.00
_cell.angle_beta   90.00
_cell.angle_gamma   90.00
#
_symmetry.space_group_name_H-M   'P 1'
#
loop_
_entity.id
_entity.type
_entity.pdbx_description
1 polymer ?
#
loop_
_entity_poly.entity_id
_entity_poly.type
_entity_poly.pdbx_seq_one_letter_code
_entity_poly.pdbx_strand_id
1 'polypeptide(L)'
;MNPVASVPVRDAVVLAAGNGDRFQNGSHRSKLLQPVLGRPLILRTLETAAKAGISIFHVVVGYEADAVGEMVTNGAPRGTSVHVTHNPDWHLENGVSVLAVRESLRHKRFAVLMGDHLFEAPALSRLLRTRVGARESVLAIDTRQVDRAIAEEATKVRLRGDRITAIGKSLTAYDALDTGLFVCTPALFDALTAARASGDTTLSGGIRQLAAQGLMRAVDVGAAAWCDIDTVDDLEAAEDLFASHSEPEVA
;
A
#
# COMPACT_ATOMS: atom_id res chain seq x y z
N MET A 1 -4.85 34.32 3.03
CA MET A 1 -4.36 33.36 2.03
C MET A 1 -5.47 32.37 1.77
N ASN A 2 -6.06 32.38 0.57
CA ASN A 2 -7.05 31.37 0.20
C ASN A 2 -6.35 29.99 0.18
N PRO A 3 -6.94 28.96 0.79
CA PRO A 3 -6.37 27.63 0.70
C PRO A 3 -6.44 27.18 -0.77
N VAL A 4 -5.29 26.97 -1.37
CA VAL A 4 -5.22 26.31 -2.69
C VAL A 4 -5.94 24.97 -2.54
N ALA A 5 -7.05 24.80 -3.25
CA ALA A 5 -7.78 23.55 -3.28
C ALA A 5 -6.79 22.45 -3.69
N SER A 6 -6.52 21.50 -2.81
CA SER A 6 -5.63 20.40 -3.13
C SER A 6 -6.26 19.57 -4.24
N VAL A 7 -5.55 19.39 -5.35
CA VAL A 7 -6.00 18.48 -6.43
C VAL A 7 -6.23 17.10 -5.81
N PRO A 8 -7.41 16.50 -6.01
CA PRO A 8 -7.71 15.17 -5.47
C PRO A 8 -6.68 14.14 -5.97
N VAL A 9 -6.21 13.30 -5.07
CA VAL A 9 -5.36 12.15 -5.45
C VAL A 9 -6.26 11.11 -6.10
N ARG A 10 -6.00 10.80 -7.36
CA ARG A 10 -6.77 9.84 -8.17
C ARG A 10 -5.94 8.68 -8.69
N ASP A 11 -4.63 8.85 -8.68
CA ASP A 11 -3.66 7.84 -9.13
C ASP A 11 -3.20 7.00 -7.95
N ALA A 12 -3.15 5.68 -8.12
CA ALA A 12 -2.54 4.76 -7.16
C ALA A 12 -1.53 3.83 -7.85
N VAL A 13 -0.37 3.68 -7.24
CA VAL A 13 0.58 2.60 -7.53
C VAL A 13 0.17 1.40 -6.69
N VAL A 14 -0.07 0.26 -7.34
CA VAL A 14 -0.36 -1.00 -6.65
C VAL A 14 0.82 -1.94 -6.84
N LEU A 15 1.46 -2.32 -5.74
CA LEU A 15 2.64 -3.19 -5.75
C LEU A 15 2.19 -4.65 -5.81
N ALA A 16 2.34 -5.26 -6.98
CA ALA A 16 1.86 -6.58 -7.32
C ALA A 16 2.97 -7.46 -7.95
N ALA A 17 4.24 -7.16 -7.66
CA ALA A 17 5.37 -7.80 -8.33
C ALA A 17 5.99 -8.97 -7.54
N GLY A 18 5.72 -9.07 -6.24
CA GLY A 18 6.31 -10.08 -5.34
C GLY A 18 5.81 -11.51 -5.60
N ASN A 19 6.65 -12.49 -5.32
CA ASN A 19 6.35 -13.91 -5.51
C ASN A 19 5.54 -14.54 -4.36
N GLY A 20 5.48 -13.90 -3.19
CA GLY A 20 4.73 -14.39 -2.03
C GLY A 20 5.28 -15.72 -1.49
N ASP A 21 6.60 -15.87 -1.35
CA ASP A 21 7.29 -17.10 -0.94
C ASP A 21 6.73 -17.76 0.33
N ARG A 22 6.16 -16.96 1.24
CA ARG A 22 5.55 -17.45 2.48
C ARG A 22 4.16 -18.05 2.28
N PHE A 23 3.52 -17.76 1.16
CA PHE A 23 2.16 -18.23 0.86
C PHE A 23 2.21 -19.63 0.22
N GLN A 24 2.35 -20.67 1.04
CA GLN A 24 2.44 -22.07 0.60
C GLN A 24 1.09 -22.76 0.69
N ASN A 25 0.29 -22.69 -0.37
CA ASN A 25 -0.98 -23.40 -0.50
C ASN A 25 -0.92 -24.62 -1.43
N GLY A 26 0.28 -25.11 -1.75
CA GLY A 26 0.50 -26.22 -2.70
C GLY A 26 0.33 -25.82 -4.17
N SER A 27 0.02 -24.57 -4.48
CA SER A 27 0.01 -24.04 -5.84
C SER A 27 1.21 -23.11 -6.06
N HIS A 28 1.75 -23.11 -7.29
CA HIS A 28 2.79 -22.16 -7.69
C HIS A 28 2.20 -20.83 -8.18
N ARG A 29 0.92 -20.59 -7.92
CA ARG A 29 0.23 -19.36 -8.35
C ARG A 29 0.46 -18.22 -7.36
N SER A 30 0.56 -17.01 -7.90
CA SER A 30 0.64 -15.79 -7.10
C SER A 30 -0.49 -15.72 -6.07
N LYS A 31 -0.17 -15.38 -4.82
CA LYS A 31 -1.15 -15.16 -3.75
C LYS A 31 -2.19 -14.09 -4.13
N LEU A 32 -1.81 -13.14 -4.98
CA LEU A 32 -2.68 -12.06 -5.45
C LEU A 32 -3.88 -12.55 -6.27
N LEU A 33 -3.77 -13.74 -6.85
CA LEU A 33 -4.84 -14.40 -7.62
C LEU A 33 -5.72 -15.32 -6.76
N GLN A 34 -5.37 -15.53 -5.49
CA GLN A 34 -6.17 -16.36 -4.58
C GLN A 34 -7.48 -15.67 -4.25
N PRO A 35 -8.59 -16.42 -4.21
CA PRO A 35 -9.89 -15.86 -3.82
C PRO A 35 -9.89 -15.57 -2.32
N VAL A 36 -10.36 -14.39 -1.95
CA VAL A 36 -10.69 -13.97 -0.59
C VAL A 36 -12.14 -13.51 -0.60
N LEU A 37 -13.00 -14.14 0.20
CA LEU A 37 -14.46 -13.90 0.16
C LEU A 37 -15.01 -13.98 -1.28
N GLY A 38 -14.58 -14.98 -2.06
CA GLY A 38 -15.05 -15.25 -3.42
C GLY A 38 -14.51 -14.32 -4.52
N ARG A 39 -13.52 -13.45 -4.24
CA ARG A 39 -12.94 -12.51 -5.20
C ARG A 39 -11.42 -12.55 -5.14
N PRO A 40 -10.67 -12.53 -6.25
CA PRO A 40 -9.20 -12.45 -6.21
C PRO A 40 -8.70 -11.31 -5.34
N LEU A 41 -7.70 -11.57 -4.48
CA LEU A 41 -7.15 -10.62 -3.51
C LEU A 41 -6.81 -9.27 -4.14
N ILE A 42 -6.08 -9.27 -5.26
CA ILE A 42 -5.71 -8.04 -5.95
C ILE A 42 -6.93 -7.23 -6.41
N LEU A 43 -8.00 -7.87 -6.86
CA LEU A 43 -9.21 -7.17 -7.30
C LEU A 43 -9.95 -6.53 -6.12
N ARG A 44 -9.95 -7.16 -4.93
CA ARG A 44 -10.48 -6.55 -3.71
C ARG A 44 -9.75 -5.26 -3.36
N THR A 45 -8.41 -5.28 -3.41
CA THR A 45 -7.60 -4.08 -3.20
C THR A 45 -7.99 -2.96 -4.17
N LEU A 46 -8.13 -3.27 -5.48
CA LEU A 46 -8.55 -2.27 -6.47
C LEU A 46 -9.97 -1.76 -6.23
N GLU A 47 -10.93 -2.65 -5.94
CA GLU A 47 -12.33 -2.30 -5.68
C GLU A 47 -12.47 -1.39 -4.46
N THR A 48 -11.77 -1.73 -3.37
CA THR A 48 -11.77 -0.91 -2.15
C THR A 48 -11.13 0.45 -2.38
N ALA A 49 -10.02 0.50 -3.12
CA ALA A 49 -9.38 1.76 -3.48
C ALA A 49 -10.26 2.62 -4.40
N ALA A 50 -10.99 2.01 -5.33
CA ALA A 50 -11.95 2.71 -6.19
C ALA A 50 -13.10 3.30 -5.36
N LYS A 51 -13.66 2.56 -4.39
CA LYS A 51 -14.67 3.07 -3.44
C LYS A 51 -14.13 4.25 -2.62
N ALA A 52 -12.83 4.30 -2.32
CA ALA A 52 -12.19 5.40 -1.62
C ALA A 52 -11.95 6.64 -2.50
N GLY A 53 -12.03 6.53 -3.83
CA GLY A 53 -11.90 7.64 -4.78
C GLY A 53 -10.73 7.54 -5.77
N ILE A 54 -9.98 6.44 -5.79
CA ILE A 54 -8.96 6.18 -6.80
C ILE A 54 -9.66 5.82 -8.13
N SER A 55 -9.16 6.35 -9.24
CA SER A 55 -9.71 6.08 -10.57
C SER A 55 -8.67 5.69 -11.62
N ILE A 56 -7.37 5.80 -11.29
CA ILE A 56 -6.26 5.44 -12.17
C ILE A 56 -5.30 4.55 -11.38
N PHE A 57 -5.16 3.31 -11.82
CA PHE A 57 -4.28 2.34 -11.19
C PHE A 57 -3.04 2.09 -12.05
N HIS A 58 -1.86 2.25 -11.45
CA HIS A 58 -0.57 1.85 -12.00
C HIS A 58 -0.16 0.55 -11.29
N VAL A 59 -0.52 -0.59 -11.86
CA VAL A 59 -0.24 -1.90 -11.25
C VAL A 59 1.14 -2.37 -11.70
N VAL A 60 2.06 -2.51 -10.75
CA VAL A 60 3.41 -2.97 -11.02
C VAL A 60 3.47 -4.47 -10.78
N VAL A 61 3.70 -5.22 -11.85
CA VAL A 61 3.75 -6.70 -11.86
C VAL A 61 5.18 -7.21 -12.03
N GLY A 62 5.44 -8.45 -11.61
CA GLY A 62 6.76 -9.10 -11.72
C GLY A 62 6.61 -10.62 -11.77
N TYR A 63 6.49 -11.29 -10.61
CA TYR A 63 6.18 -12.71 -10.57
C TYR A 63 4.80 -12.98 -11.16
N GLU A 64 4.67 -13.98 -12.05
CA GLU A 64 3.44 -14.27 -12.82
C GLU A 64 2.81 -13.02 -13.48
N ALA A 65 3.67 -12.15 -14.02
CA ALA A 65 3.27 -10.83 -14.55
C ALA A 65 2.09 -10.90 -15.52
N ASP A 66 2.07 -11.89 -16.43
CA ASP A 66 1.01 -12.04 -17.42
C ASP A 66 -0.33 -12.38 -16.75
N ALA A 67 -0.34 -13.33 -15.82
CA ALA A 67 -1.57 -13.76 -15.15
C ALA A 67 -2.14 -12.66 -14.23
N VAL A 68 -1.29 -11.96 -13.47
CA VAL A 68 -1.70 -10.83 -12.63
C VAL A 68 -2.14 -9.65 -13.50
N GLY A 69 -1.40 -9.34 -14.57
CA GLY A 69 -1.71 -8.26 -15.52
C GLY A 69 -3.04 -8.49 -16.23
N GLU A 70 -3.32 -9.70 -16.69
CA GLU A 70 -4.60 -10.08 -17.30
C GLU A 70 -5.75 -9.96 -16.28
N MET A 71 -5.54 -10.47 -15.06
CA MET A 71 -6.54 -10.40 -13.98
C MET A 71 -6.95 -8.96 -13.70
N VAL A 72 -6.01 -8.04 -13.50
CA VAL A 72 -6.32 -6.65 -13.14
C VAL A 72 -6.89 -5.86 -14.32
N THR A 73 -6.52 -6.20 -15.55
CA THR A 73 -7.04 -5.54 -16.75
C THR A 73 -8.49 -5.93 -17.00
N ASN A 74 -8.80 -7.23 -16.91
CA ASN A 74 -10.15 -7.76 -17.17
C ASN A 74 -11.10 -7.54 -15.99
N GLY A 75 -10.56 -7.52 -14.75
CA GLY A 75 -11.33 -7.35 -13.52
C GLY A 75 -11.38 -5.93 -12.97
N ALA A 76 -10.89 -4.94 -13.70
CA ALA A 76 -10.83 -3.54 -13.26
C ALA A 76 -12.20 -3.02 -12.78
N PRO A 77 -12.27 -2.28 -11.64
CA PRO A 77 -13.51 -1.68 -11.19
C PRO A 77 -14.11 -0.73 -12.25
N ARG A 78 -15.42 -0.73 -12.40
CA ARG A 78 -16.10 0.12 -13.39
C ARG A 78 -15.75 1.60 -13.19
N GLY A 79 -15.48 2.29 -14.29
CA GLY A 79 -15.13 3.72 -14.28
C GLY A 79 -13.68 4.01 -13.86
N THR A 80 -12.83 2.99 -13.79
CA THR A 80 -11.40 3.15 -13.53
C THR A 80 -10.54 2.81 -14.76
N SER A 81 -9.28 3.23 -14.73
CA SER A 81 -8.27 2.87 -15.72
C SER A 81 -7.14 2.10 -15.05
N VAL A 82 -6.66 1.02 -15.69
CA VAL A 82 -5.54 0.21 -15.21
C VAL A 82 -4.40 0.29 -16.22
N HIS A 83 -3.21 0.64 -15.74
CA HIS A 83 -1.96 0.65 -16.47
C HIS A 83 -1.02 -0.36 -15.84
N VAL A 84 -0.73 -1.44 -16.56
CA VAL A 84 0.18 -2.49 -16.08
C VAL A 84 1.61 -2.14 -16.47
N THR A 85 2.53 -2.18 -15.50
CA THR A 85 3.97 -1.97 -15.71
C THR A 85 4.73 -3.19 -15.21
N HIS A 86 5.52 -3.82 -16.07
CA HIS A 86 6.39 -4.92 -15.67
C HIS A 86 7.67 -4.38 -15.02
N ASN A 87 8.00 -4.90 -13.82
CA ASN A 87 9.27 -4.67 -13.16
C ASN A 87 10.20 -5.87 -13.39
N PRO A 88 11.22 -5.77 -14.24
CA PRO A 88 12.15 -6.90 -14.48
C PRO A 88 13.01 -7.21 -13.26
N ASP A 89 13.19 -6.24 -12.36
CA ASP A 89 13.97 -6.38 -11.12
C ASP A 89 13.06 -6.78 -9.93
N TRP A 90 11.94 -7.48 -10.18
CA TRP A 90 10.92 -7.84 -9.17
C TRP A 90 11.48 -8.70 -8.01
N HIS A 91 12.60 -9.38 -8.23
CA HIS A 91 13.31 -10.16 -7.20
C HIS A 91 14.03 -9.28 -6.16
N LEU A 92 14.16 -7.97 -6.43
CA LEU A 92 14.59 -6.98 -5.45
C LEU A 92 13.38 -6.53 -4.60
N GLU A 93 13.64 -5.72 -3.58
CA GLU A 93 12.62 -5.25 -2.67
C GLU A 93 11.65 -4.24 -3.33
N ASN A 94 10.50 -4.04 -2.70
CA ASN A 94 9.33 -3.34 -3.25
C ASN A 94 9.53 -1.86 -3.62
N GLY A 95 10.55 -1.20 -3.13
CA GLY A 95 10.89 0.17 -3.52
C GLY A 95 11.28 0.29 -5.01
N VAL A 96 11.85 -0.77 -5.60
CA VAL A 96 12.18 -0.80 -7.03
C VAL A 96 10.91 -0.82 -7.89
N SER A 97 9.86 -1.51 -7.43
CA SER A 97 8.56 -1.51 -8.09
C SER A 97 7.94 -0.11 -8.14
N VAL A 98 8.08 0.68 -7.08
CA VAL A 98 7.62 2.09 -7.10
C VAL A 98 8.39 2.90 -8.13
N LEU A 99 9.71 2.71 -8.26
CA LEU A 99 10.53 3.42 -9.24
C LEU A 99 10.14 3.11 -10.70
N ALA A 100 9.59 1.93 -10.99
CA ALA A 100 9.19 1.52 -12.33
C ALA A 100 8.12 2.44 -12.97
N VAL A 101 7.31 3.14 -12.15
CA VAL A 101 6.26 4.05 -12.62
C VAL A 101 6.60 5.53 -12.48
N ARG A 102 7.87 5.87 -12.20
CA ARG A 102 8.33 7.24 -11.97
C ARG A 102 7.90 8.22 -13.06
N GLU A 103 8.10 7.86 -14.33
CA GLU A 103 7.81 8.75 -15.45
C GLU A 103 6.32 9.09 -15.59
N SER A 104 5.44 8.15 -15.26
CA SER A 104 3.98 8.35 -15.29
C SER A 104 3.48 9.28 -14.19
N LEU A 105 4.24 9.41 -13.09
CA LEU A 105 3.78 10.06 -11.85
C LEU A 105 4.70 11.22 -11.38
N ARG A 106 5.72 11.59 -12.14
CA ARG A 106 6.73 12.60 -11.73
C ARG A 106 6.18 13.99 -11.37
N HIS A 107 4.95 14.29 -11.73
CA HIS A 107 4.30 15.58 -11.47
C HIS A 107 3.00 15.46 -10.67
N LYS A 108 2.71 14.28 -10.13
CA LYS A 108 1.45 13.98 -9.46
C LYS A 108 1.66 13.58 -8.00
N ARG A 109 0.65 13.82 -7.18
CA ARG A 109 0.47 13.08 -5.92
C ARG A 109 -0.25 11.78 -6.24
N PHE A 110 0.17 10.70 -5.59
CA PHE A 110 -0.36 9.36 -5.84
C PHE A 110 -0.42 8.56 -4.54
N ALA A 111 -1.37 7.61 -4.47
CA ALA A 111 -1.34 6.60 -3.43
C ALA A 111 -0.31 5.51 -3.77
N VAL A 112 0.26 4.86 -2.74
CA VAL A 112 0.99 3.59 -2.87
C VAL A 112 0.27 2.59 -2.00
N LEU A 113 -0.11 1.46 -2.58
CA LEU A 113 -0.88 0.39 -1.97
C LEU A 113 -0.16 -0.93 -2.17
N MET A 114 -0.15 -1.77 -1.15
CA MET A 114 0.30 -3.16 -1.27
C MET A 114 -0.80 -3.98 -1.93
N GLY A 115 -0.47 -4.79 -2.92
CA GLY A 115 -1.45 -5.61 -3.65
C GLY A 115 -2.03 -6.76 -2.83
N ASP A 116 -1.35 -7.13 -1.75
CA ASP A 116 -1.67 -8.21 -0.83
C ASP A 116 -2.31 -7.72 0.49
N HIS A 117 -2.61 -6.44 0.60
CA HIS A 117 -3.29 -5.88 1.77
C HIS A 117 -4.79 -5.75 1.52
N LEU A 118 -5.57 -6.17 2.50
CA LEU A 118 -6.98 -5.83 2.62
C LEU A 118 -7.15 -4.66 3.58
N PHE A 119 -8.05 -3.76 3.27
CA PHE A 119 -8.37 -2.62 4.10
C PHE A 119 -9.78 -2.12 3.82
N GLU A 120 -10.37 -1.44 4.78
CA GLU A 120 -11.65 -0.77 4.56
C GLU A 120 -11.47 0.59 3.88
N ALA A 121 -12.40 0.93 2.98
CA ALA A 121 -12.37 2.19 2.22
C ALA A 121 -12.25 3.45 3.10
N PRO A 122 -12.82 3.55 4.31
CA PRO A 122 -12.61 4.70 5.21
C PRO A 122 -11.16 4.98 5.55
N ALA A 123 -10.29 3.96 5.71
CA ALA A 123 -8.86 4.13 5.98
C ALA A 123 -8.18 4.92 4.86
N LEU A 124 -8.32 4.47 3.62
CA LEU A 124 -7.75 5.14 2.45
C LEU A 124 -8.43 6.48 2.19
N SER A 125 -9.75 6.59 2.34
CA SER A 125 -10.46 7.85 2.17
C SER A 125 -9.99 8.95 3.13
N ARG A 126 -9.68 8.60 4.39
CA ARG A 126 -9.10 9.51 5.38
C ARG A 126 -7.71 9.99 4.92
N LEU A 127 -6.88 9.06 4.48
CA LEU A 127 -5.54 9.33 3.97
C LEU A 127 -5.57 10.28 2.76
N LEU A 128 -6.43 10.00 1.77
CA LEU A 128 -6.57 10.81 0.55
C LEU A 128 -7.01 12.26 0.84
N ARG A 129 -7.78 12.48 1.91
CA ARG A 129 -8.23 13.81 2.36
C ARG A 129 -7.23 14.55 3.24
N THR A 130 -6.18 13.88 3.70
CA THR A 130 -5.18 14.50 4.58
C THR A 130 -4.40 15.59 3.85
N ARG A 131 -4.41 16.79 4.41
CA ARG A 131 -3.68 17.94 3.87
C ARG A 131 -2.23 17.90 4.35
N VAL A 132 -1.31 17.90 3.42
CA VAL A 132 0.13 17.92 3.68
C VAL A 132 0.81 18.93 2.75
N GLY A 133 2.03 19.33 3.08
CA GLY A 133 2.84 20.24 2.26
C GLY A 133 3.13 19.67 0.87
N ALA A 134 3.56 20.53 -0.06
CA ALA A 134 3.76 20.18 -1.47
C ALA A 134 4.76 19.04 -1.71
N ARG A 135 5.72 18.84 -0.80
CA ARG A 135 6.74 17.79 -0.85
C ARG A 135 6.52 16.69 0.21
N GLU A 136 5.55 16.86 1.10
CA GLU A 136 5.29 15.91 2.18
C GLU A 136 4.49 14.71 1.64
N SER A 137 4.82 13.55 2.16
CA SER A 137 4.08 12.30 2.01
C SER A 137 3.43 11.93 3.34
N VAL A 138 2.42 11.08 3.31
CA VAL A 138 1.70 10.64 4.51
C VAL A 138 1.48 9.13 4.46
N LEU A 139 1.62 8.49 5.61
CA LEU A 139 1.35 7.07 5.86
C LEU A 139 0.12 6.95 6.74
N ALA A 140 -0.78 6.04 6.38
CA ALA A 140 -1.80 5.57 7.29
C ALA A 140 -1.17 4.63 8.32
N ILE A 141 -1.39 4.90 9.59
CA ILE A 141 -0.84 4.11 10.71
C ILE A 141 -1.95 3.54 11.58
N ASP A 142 -1.64 2.45 12.25
CA ASP A 142 -2.50 1.88 13.29
C ASP A 142 -1.86 2.06 14.65
N THR A 143 -2.53 2.82 15.53
CA THR A 143 -2.09 3.07 16.91
C THR A 143 -2.71 2.10 17.92
N ARG A 144 -3.61 1.20 17.46
CA ARG A 144 -4.24 0.22 18.35
C ARG A 144 -3.21 -0.78 18.84
N GLN A 145 -3.45 -1.30 20.05
CA GLN A 145 -2.68 -2.43 20.53
C GLN A 145 -3.12 -3.69 19.76
N VAL A 146 -2.17 -4.30 19.07
CA VAL A 146 -2.37 -5.56 18.37
C VAL A 146 -1.66 -6.69 19.11
N ASP A 147 -2.02 -7.93 18.80
CA ASP A 147 -1.32 -9.09 19.33
C ASP A 147 0.18 -9.01 19.05
N ARG A 148 0.96 -9.52 20.02
CA ARG A 148 2.41 -9.50 19.94
C ARG A 148 2.94 -10.17 18.66
N ALA A 149 2.33 -11.26 18.23
CA ALA A 149 2.71 -11.98 17.01
C ALA A 149 2.57 -11.06 15.77
N ILE A 150 1.45 -10.34 15.65
CA ILE A 150 1.23 -9.37 14.56
C ILE A 150 2.25 -8.23 14.66
N ALA A 151 2.50 -7.71 15.87
CA ALA A 151 3.46 -6.63 16.06
C ALA A 151 4.91 -7.04 15.74
N GLU A 152 5.29 -8.31 15.94
CA GLU A 152 6.64 -8.80 15.63
C GLU A 152 6.94 -8.79 14.12
N GLU A 153 5.97 -9.12 13.27
CA GLU A 153 6.13 -9.17 11.81
C GLU A 153 5.88 -7.83 11.12
N ALA A 154 5.04 -6.98 11.71
CA ALA A 154 4.67 -5.70 11.13
C ALA A 154 5.83 -4.70 11.08
N THR A 155 5.79 -3.82 10.08
CA THR A 155 6.65 -2.63 10.03
C THR A 155 6.19 -1.61 11.07
N LYS A 156 7.10 -1.23 11.96
CA LYS A 156 6.85 -0.34 13.10
C LYS A 156 7.21 1.10 12.78
N VAL A 157 6.50 2.03 13.41
CA VAL A 157 6.64 3.47 13.17
C VAL A 157 6.84 4.21 14.50
N ARG A 158 7.85 5.11 14.55
CA ARG A 158 8.04 6.03 15.66
C ARG A 158 7.61 7.43 15.23
N LEU A 159 6.92 8.11 16.12
CA LEU A 159 6.32 9.41 15.88
C LEU A 159 6.93 10.53 16.74
N ARG A 160 6.81 11.76 16.27
CA ARG A 160 6.88 12.99 17.05
C ARG A 160 5.73 13.89 16.61
N GLY A 161 4.65 13.93 17.41
CA GLY A 161 3.39 14.48 16.95
C GLY A 161 2.85 13.65 15.78
N ASP A 162 2.56 14.30 14.67
CA ASP A 162 2.13 13.64 13.45
C ASP A 162 3.28 13.37 12.44
N ARG A 163 4.54 13.54 12.83
CA ARG A 163 5.70 13.28 11.97
C ARG A 163 6.33 11.94 12.28
N ILE A 164 6.60 11.19 11.23
CA ILE A 164 7.35 9.94 11.32
C ILE A 164 8.84 10.29 11.50
N THR A 165 9.45 9.75 12.55
CA THR A 165 10.87 9.93 12.85
C THR A 165 11.71 8.69 12.60
N ALA A 166 11.08 7.50 12.63
CA ALA A 166 11.70 6.23 12.27
C ALA A 166 10.64 5.25 11.76
N ILE A 167 11.05 4.34 10.87
CA ILE A 167 10.23 3.25 10.35
C ILE A 167 11.09 2.03 10.05
N GLY A 168 10.61 0.86 10.43
CA GLY A 168 11.29 -0.42 10.16
C GLY A 168 10.82 -1.56 11.08
N LYS A 169 11.00 -2.79 10.60
CA LYS A 169 10.61 -4.01 11.35
C LYS A 169 11.39 -4.18 12.65
N SER A 170 12.66 -3.76 12.68
CA SER A 170 13.56 -3.92 13.82
C SER A 170 13.42 -2.88 14.93
N LEU A 171 12.47 -1.94 14.82
CA LEU A 171 12.25 -0.97 15.88
C LEU A 171 11.71 -1.65 17.13
N THR A 172 12.41 -1.48 18.26
CA THR A 172 12.00 -2.02 19.58
C THR A 172 11.10 -1.05 20.34
N ALA A 173 11.22 0.27 20.07
CA ALA A 173 10.33 1.30 20.59
C ALA A 173 9.62 1.96 19.41
N TYR A 174 8.30 1.89 19.43
CA TYR A 174 7.43 2.39 18.36
C TYR A 174 6.11 2.89 18.95
N ASP A 175 5.38 3.68 18.18
CA ASP A 175 4.11 4.29 18.56
C ASP A 175 2.93 3.74 17.75
N ALA A 176 3.21 3.14 16.57
CA ALA A 176 2.19 2.64 15.66
C ALA A 176 2.75 1.59 14.69
N LEU A 177 1.86 0.91 13.96
CA LEU A 177 2.17 0.03 12.86
C LEU A 177 1.90 0.70 11.50
N ASP A 178 2.70 0.34 10.49
CA ASP A 178 2.53 0.70 9.10
C ASP A 178 1.43 -0.16 8.47
N THR A 179 0.39 0.45 7.92
CA THR A 179 -0.73 -0.26 7.30
C THR A 179 -0.53 -0.55 5.80
N GLY A 180 0.61 -0.18 5.22
CA GLY A 180 0.87 -0.33 3.79
C GLY A 180 0.14 0.69 2.90
N LEU A 181 -0.55 1.67 3.46
CA LEU A 181 -1.30 2.69 2.73
C LEU A 181 -0.59 4.04 2.80
N PHE A 182 -0.14 4.55 1.65
CA PHE A 182 0.57 5.83 1.57
C PHE A 182 -0.09 6.78 0.58
N VAL A 183 0.03 8.08 0.83
CA VAL A 183 -0.10 9.12 -0.21
C VAL A 183 1.22 9.85 -0.32
N CYS A 184 1.82 9.78 -1.49
CA CYS A 184 3.16 10.24 -1.77
C CYS A 184 3.18 11.41 -2.75
N THR A 185 4.29 12.13 -2.72
CA THR A 185 4.68 13.12 -3.72
C THR A 185 5.84 12.59 -4.56
N PRO A 186 6.18 13.22 -5.68
CA PRO A 186 7.35 12.83 -6.47
C PRO A 186 8.68 12.82 -5.70
N ALA A 187 8.75 13.48 -4.54
CA ALA A 187 9.91 13.41 -3.65
C ALA A 187 10.25 11.97 -3.20
N LEU A 188 9.25 11.05 -3.20
CA LEU A 188 9.49 9.64 -2.92
C LEU A 188 10.44 9.00 -3.94
N PHE A 189 10.34 9.35 -5.22
CA PHE A 189 11.22 8.77 -6.25
C PHE A 189 12.69 9.14 -6.02
N ASP A 190 12.96 10.39 -5.61
CA ASP A 190 14.32 10.83 -5.30
C ASP A 190 14.84 10.16 -4.02
N ALA A 191 13.97 10.00 -3.02
CA ALA A 191 14.27 9.29 -1.78
C ALA A 191 14.59 7.81 -2.02
N LEU A 192 13.81 7.13 -2.84
CA LEU A 192 14.04 5.73 -3.23
C LEU A 192 15.34 5.58 -4.05
N THR A 193 15.62 6.53 -4.93
CA THR A 193 16.87 6.53 -5.70
C THR A 193 18.08 6.67 -4.77
N ALA A 194 18.01 7.56 -3.79
CA ALA A 194 19.05 7.74 -2.78
C ALA A 194 19.23 6.51 -1.89
N ALA A 195 18.12 5.88 -1.45
CA ALA A 195 18.14 4.64 -0.68
C ALA A 195 18.79 3.51 -1.48
N ARG A 196 18.41 3.33 -2.75
CA ARG A 196 19.00 2.32 -3.65
C ARG A 196 20.50 2.52 -3.85
N ALA A 197 20.96 3.75 -3.96
CA ALA A 197 22.39 4.06 -4.09
C ALA A 197 23.19 3.63 -2.84
N SER A 198 22.56 3.56 -1.66
CA SER A 198 23.15 3.04 -0.41
C SER A 198 22.89 1.55 -0.17
N GLY A 199 22.35 0.83 -1.15
CA GLY A 199 22.09 -0.61 -1.08
C GLY A 199 20.70 -0.99 -0.50
N ASP A 200 19.84 -0.03 -0.17
CA ASP A 200 18.52 -0.28 0.35
C ASP A 200 17.46 -0.12 -0.75
N THR A 201 16.90 -1.24 -1.21
CA THR A 201 15.89 -1.28 -2.28
C THR A 201 14.45 -1.34 -1.77
N THR A 202 14.23 -1.26 -0.45
CA THR A 202 12.90 -1.30 0.16
C THR A 202 12.15 0.03 0.02
N LEU A 203 10.82 -0.03 0.00
CA LEU A 203 9.98 1.16 0.14
C LEU A 203 10.28 1.87 1.47
N SER A 204 10.41 1.12 2.55
CA SER A 204 10.78 1.66 3.86
C SER A 204 12.11 2.43 3.84
N GLY A 205 13.05 2.06 2.97
CA GLY A 205 14.28 2.81 2.73
C GLY A 205 14.02 4.22 2.23
N GLY A 206 13.18 4.35 1.21
CA GLY A 206 12.74 5.66 0.71
C GLY A 206 11.97 6.46 1.76
N ILE A 207 11.07 5.80 2.51
CA ILE A 207 10.32 6.46 3.59
C ILE A 207 11.26 6.96 4.70
N ARG A 208 12.32 6.20 5.06
CA ARG A 208 13.36 6.67 6.01
C ARG A 208 14.07 7.92 5.51
N GLN A 209 14.38 8.01 4.21
CA GLN A 209 14.98 9.21 3.61
C GLN A 209 14.05 10.42 3.71
N LEU A 210 12.74 10.24 3.44
CA LEU A 210 11.75 11.31 3.60
C LEU A 210 11.58 11.71 5.08
N ALA A 211 11.55 10.74 5.99
CA ALA A 211 11.42 10.99 7.42
C ALA A 211 12.61 11.79 7.96
N ALA A 212 13.85 11.47 7.55
CA ALA A 212 15.06 12.22 7.91
C ALA A 212 15.02 13.68 7.44
N GLN A 213 14.32 13.97 6.35
CA GLN A 213 14.09 15.33 5.83
C GLN A 213 12.87 16.02 6.47
N GLY A 214 12.15 15.37 7.38
CA GLY A 214 10.92 15.88 7.97
C GLY A 214 9.73 15.93 6.98
N LEU A 215 9.80 15.16 5.90
CA LEU A 215 8.81 15.14 4.82
C LEU A 215 7.79 13.99 4.94
N MET A 216 7.79 13.26 6.06
CA MET A 216 6.88 12.12 6.26
C MET A 216 5.94 12.38 7.42
N ARG A 217 4.63 12.35 7.14
CA ARG A 217 3.55 12.52 8.12
C ARG A 217 2.83 11.20 8.34
N ALA A 218 2.09 11.12 9.44
CA ALA A 218 1.24 10.00 9.77
C ALA A 218 -0.20 10.44 9.98
N VAL A 219 -1.15 9.55 9.64
CA VAL A 219 -2.57 9.68 9.97
C VAL A 219 -3.08 8.34 10.46
N ASP A 220 -3.76 8.34 11.60
CA ASP A 220 -4.33 7.12 12.19
C ASP A 220 -5.54 6.63 11.38
N VAL A 221 -5.60 5.33 11.11
CA VAL A 221 -6.75 4.69 10.42
C VAL A 221 -8.00 4.65 11.30
N GLY A 222 -7.86 4.84 12.61
CA GLY A 222 -8.95 4.75 13.58
C GLY A 222 -9.48 3.33 13.72
N ALA A 223 -10.79 3.16 13.62
CA ALA A 223 -11.43 1.85 13.76
C ALA A 223 -11.40 1.00 12.46
N ALA A 224 -10.95 1.56 11.33
CA ALA A 224 -10.97 0.85 10.06
C ALA A 224 -10.12 -0.43 10.11
N ALA A 225 -10.68 -1.54 9.61
CA ALA A 225 -9.97 -2.81 9.52
C ALA A 225 -8.94 -2.79 8.39
N TRP A 226 -7.84 -3.47 8.63
CA TRP A 226 -6.80 -3.73 7.63
C TRP A 226 -6.01 -4.99 8.05
N CYS A 227 -5.46 -5.68 7.08
CA CYS A 227 -4.49 -6.76 7.28
C CYS A 227 -3.65 -6.97 6.02
N ASP A 228 -2.47 -7.53 6.17
CA ASP A 228 -1.69 -8.14 5.09
C ASP A 228 -1.97 -9.65 5.03
N ILE A 229 -1.82 -10.22 3.85
CA ILE A 229 -2.01 -11.66 3.62
C ILE A 229 -0.69 -12.22 3.13
N ASP A 230 0.04 -12.85 4.04
CA ASP A 230 1.35 -13.45 3.76
C ASP A 230 1.32 -14.98 3.79
N THR A 231 0.36 -15.56 4.51
CA THR A 231 0.17 -17.01 4.68
C THR A 231 -1.27 -17.42 4.40
N VAL A 232 -1.54 -18.72 4.38
CA VAL A 232 -2.89 -19.26 4.28
C VAL A 232 -3.70 -18.93 5.54
N ASP A 233 -3.07 -18.98 6.70
CA ASP A 233 -3.72 -18.64 7.97
C ASP A 233 -4.15 -17.16 8.01
N ASP A 234 -3.34 -16.25 7.44
CA ASP A 234 -3.71 -14.84 7.31
C ASP A 234 -4.93 -14.66 6.40
N LEU A 235 -5.04 -15.48 5.34
CA LEU A 235 -6.19 -15.43 4.43
C LEU A 235 -7.47 -15.83 5.16
N GLU A 236 -7.46 -16.91 5.94
CA GLU A 236 -8.61 -17.37 6.74
C GLU A 236 -9.00 -16.31 7.78
N ALA A 237 -8.01 -15.76 8.50
CA ALA A 237 -8.25 -14.69 9.48
C ALA A 237 -8.82 -13.41 8.83
N ALA A 238 -8.35 -13.07 7.62
CA ALA A 238 -8.86 -11.95 6.86
C ALA A 238 -10.31 -12.16 6.41
N GLU A 239 -10.69 -13.37 5.98
CA GLU A 239 -12.08 -13.69 5.63
C GLU A 239 -13.01 -13.50 6.82
N ASP A 240 -12.63 -13.98 8.01
CA ASP A 240 -13.42 -13.81 9.23
C ASP A 240 -13.54 -12.31 9.62
N LEU A 241 -12.42 -11.57 9.55
CA LEU A 241 -12.39 -10.15 9.88
C LEU A 241 -13.30 -9.35 8.96
N PHE A 242 -13.19 -9.52 7.65
CA PHE A 242 -13.94 -8.72 6.68
C PHE A 242 -15.36 -9.20 6.43
N ALA A 243 -15.69 -10.49 6.69
CA ALA A 243 -17.07 -10.96 6.69
C ALA A 243 -17.90 -10.27 7.78
N SER A 244 -17.32 -10.07 8.97
CA SER A 244 -18.00 -9.42 10.09
C SER A 244 -18.22 -7.91 9.89
N HIS A 245 -17.48 -7.28 8.97
CA HIS A 245 -17.56 -5.85 8.65
C HIS A 245 -18.33 -5.57 7.34
N SER A 246 -18.75 -6.61 6.62
CA SER A 246 -19.58 -6.45 5.43
C SER A 246 -21.01 -6.13 5.86
N GLU A 247 -21.48 -4.89 5.65
CA GLU A 247 -22.93 -4.62 5.70
C GLU A 247 -23.64 -5.51 4.67
N PRO A 248 -24.82 -6.08 5.00
CA PRO A 248 -25.60 -6.81 4.03
C PRO A 248 -25.92 -5.87 2.86
N GLU A 249 -25.59 -6.29 1.63
CA GLU A 249 -26.06 -5.60 0.42
C GLU A 249 -27.59 -5.48 0.55
N VAL A 250 -28.06 -4.25 0.71
CA VAL A 250 -29.49 -3.94 0.65
C VAL A 250 -29.91 -4.18 -0.79
N ALA A 251 -30.68 -5.24 -1.00
CA ALA A 251 -31.23 -5.66 -2.27
C ALA A 251 -32.19 -4.61 -2.88
#